data_86a3e21709eeb975f2b5f15fe67ccef5
#
_entry.id   86a3e21709eeb975f2b5f15fe67ccef5
#
_cell.length_a   1.000
_cell.length_b   1.000
_cell.length_c   1.000
_cell.angle_alpha   90.00
_cell.angle_beta   90.00
_cell.angle_gamma   90.00
#
_symmetry.space_group_name_H-M   'P 1'
#
loop_
_entity.id
_entity.type
_entity.pdbx_description
1 polymer ?
#
loop_
_entity_poly.entity_id
_entity_poly.type
_entity_poly.pdbx_seq_one_letter_code
_entity_poly.pdbx_strand_id
1 'polypeptide(L)'
;MTPVTVIILTHNEEPNIFDCLSSVAWAGDVIIVDSGSSDATLAEAVRACPNVRTFHHPFQDFGDQRNWALDQTAPRHEWVLFLDADERCPPELAASIQTAISRDSNVVGYYLCYKNFFLGRWLKRCTRFPTWQLRLFQRGEVRYEKMGHGQREVTAGPLDYIDEPYDHYGFSQGVAHWIARHNTYSSEEIGLLDQLRQEPLTLSDLWNADHVGRTRCMKRIAARLPFRPLVGFFYLYIWKRGFLDGSAGLMFCLLRLTHEIHMVVKQAEKEAISRQRSAISQQPLLPESPLPVSALSRS
;
A
#
# COMPACT_ATOMS: atom_id res chain seq x y z
N MET A 1 10.42 29.31 -0.50
CA MET A 1 10.17 27.87 -0.28
C MET A 1 8.98 27.76 0.65
N THR A 2 8.09 26.83 0.36
CA THR A 2 6.88 26.58 1.16
C THR A 2 7.26 25.88 2.47
N PRO A 3 6.70 26.24 3.64
CA PRO A 3 7.08 25.67 4.94
C PRO A 3 6.49 24.24 5.14
N VAL A 4 6.92 23.33 4.27
CA VAL A 4 6.54 21.91 4.27
C VAL A 4 7.83 21.08 4.29
N THR A 5 7.88 20.06 5.12
CA THR A 5 8.86 18.99 5.02
C THR A 5 8.29 17.85 4.18
N VAL A 6 8.93 17.53 3.06
CA VAL A 6 8.58 16.36 2.25
C VAL A 6 9.43 15.18 2.68
N ILE A 7 8.80 14.06 3.02
CA ILE A 7 9.48 12.82 3.39
C ILE A 7 9.21 11.78 2.30
N ILE A 8 10.28 11.22 1.75
CA ILE A 8 10.24 10.21 0.67
C ILE A 8 10.84 8.92 1.19
N LEU A 9 10.07 7.82 1.07
CA LEU A 9 10.56 6.48 1.41
C LEU A 9 11.14 5.84 0.16
N THR A 10 12.35 5.22 0.28
CA THR A 10 13.06 4.64 -0.87
C THR A 10 13.60 3.25 -0.58
N HIS A 11 13.61 2.41 -1.63
CA HIS A 11 14.37 1.17 -1.71
C HIS A 11 14.54 0.76 -3.17
N ASN A 12 15.76 0.93 -3.73
CA ASN A 12 16.08 0.66 -5.13
C ASN A 12 15.16 1.41 -6.11
N GLU A 13 15.13 2.74 -5.98
CA GLU A 13 14.28 3.66 -6.74
C GLU A 13 15.10 4.56 -7.70
N GLU A 14 16.27 4.09 -8.17
CA GLU A 14 17.11 4.80 -9.12
C GLU A 14 16.34 5.37 -10.33
N PRO A 15 15.40 4.64 -10.98
CA PRO A 15 14.65 5.15 -12.12
C PRO A 15 13.68 6.31 -11.78
N ASN A 16 13.37 6.48 -10.51
CA ASN A 16 12.28 7.35 -10.07
C ASN A 16 12.73 8.56 -9.27
N ILE A 17 13.75 8.40 -8.44
CA ILE A 17 14.06 9.34 -7.37
C ILE A 17 14.40 10.74 -7.88
N PHE A 18 15.08 10.86 -9.04
CA PHE A 18 15.46 12.14 -9.62
C PHE A 18 14.22 12.99 -9.94
N ASP A 19 13.26 12.43 -10.64
CA ASP A 19 12.03 13.15 -11.02
C ASP A 19 11.13 13.42 -9.81
N CYS A 20 11.08 12.49 -8.83
CA CYS A 20 10.35 12.69 -7.58
C CYS A 20 10.87 13.92 -6.85
N LEU A 21 12.17 13.99 -6.60
CA LEU A 21 12.81 15.12 -5.93
C LEU A 21 12.69 16.42 -6.70
N SER A 22 12.82 16.37 -8.03
CA SER A 22 12.63 17.55 -8.90
C SER A 22 11.22 18.12 -8.76
N SER A 23 10.20 17.27 -8.59
CA SER A 23 8.81 17.68 -8.44
C SER A 23 8.50 18.35 -7.10
N VAL A 24 9.37 18.20 -6.10
CA VAL A 24 9.21 18.78 -4.75
C VAL A 24 10.25 19.85 -4.43
N ALA A 25 10.93 20.41 -5.43
CA ALA A 25 11.92 21.48 -5.26
C ALA A 25 11.37 22.76 -4.62
N TRP A 26 10.05 22.92 -4.56
CA TRP A 26 9.33 24.00 -3.90
C TRP A 26 9.30 23.90 -2.37
N ALA A 27 9.54 22.70 -1.81
CA ALA A 27 9.50 22.40 -0.37
C ALA A 27 10.67 23.05 0.39
N GLY A 28 10.42 23.43 1.63
CA GLY A 28 11.44 24.04 2.51
C GLY A 28 12.41 23.04 3.14
N ASP A 29 12.03 21.77 3.21
CA ASP A 29 12.86 20.67 3.73
C ASP A 29 12.49 19.38 2.98
N VAL A 30 13.51 18.61 2.56
CA VAL A 30 13.30 17.33 1.87
C VAL A 30 14.14 16.25 2.54
N ILE A 31 13.49 15.17 2.90
CA ILE A 31 14.06 14.04 3.62
C ILE A 31 13.86 12.77 2.80
N ILE A 32 14.89 11.95 2.70
CA ILE A 32 14.81 10.57 2.24
C ILE A 32 15.04 9.64 3.41
N VAL A 33 14.19 8.62 3.54
CA VAL A 33 14.41 7.48 4.43
C VAL A 33 14.61 6.24 3.57
N ASP A 34 15.86 5.83 3.47
CA ASP A 34 16.29 4.72 2.62
C ASP A 34 16.34 3.40 3.39
N SER A 35 15.79 2.35 2.79
CA SER A 35 15.71 1.01 3.37
C SER A 35 16.85 0.08 2.93
N GLY A 36 18.00 0.65 2.59
CA GLY A 36 19.19 -0.09 2.16
C GLY A 36 19.22 -0.33 0.65
N SER A 37 19.05 0.73 -0.14
CA SER A 37 19.22 0.67 -1.60
C SER A 37 20.64 0.22 -1.99
N SER A 38 20.71 -0.67 -2.96
CA SER A 38 21.95 -1.21 -3.53
C SER A 38 22.27 -0.67 -4.94
N ASP A 39 21.34 0.09 -5.52
CA ASP A 39 21.46 0.77 -6.81
C ASP A 39 21.93 2.23 -6.63
N ALA A 40 21.84 3.05 -7.69
CA ALA A 40 22.26 4.45 -7.65
C ALA A 40 21.22 5.41 -7.01
N THR A 41 20.18 4.91 -6.30
CA THR A 41 19.11 5.74 -5.71
C THR A 41 19.65 6.95 -4.94
N LEU A 42 20.58 6.75 -4.01
CA LEU A 42 21.11 7.83 -3.17
C LEU A 42 22.00 8.80 -3.95
N ALA A 43 22.76 8.31 -4.95
CA ALA A 43 23.57 9.16 -5.83
C ALA A 43 22.70 10.06 -6.70
N GLU A 44 21.63 9.52 -7.29
CA GLU A 44 20.66 10.27 -8.06
C GLU A 44 19.87 11.25 -7.20
N ALA A 45 19.58 10.90 -5.95
CA ALA A 45 18.94 11.80 -5.01
C ALA A 45 19.77 13.05 -4.72
N VAL A 46 21.05 12.90 -4.44
CA VAL A 46 21.96 14.03 -4.21
C VAL A 46 22.12 14.88 -5.49
N ARG A 47 22.13 14.26 -6.66
CA ARG A 47 22.17 14.95 -7.95
C ARG A 47 20.93 15.83 -8.19
N ALA A 48 19.73 15.31 -7.84
CA ALA A 48 18.48 16.03 -8.02
C ALA A 48 18.27 17.14 -6.97
N CYS A 49 18.67 16.88 -5.73
CA CYS A 49 18.50 17.78 -4.60
C CYS A 49 19.75 17.79 -3.71
N PRO A 50 20.75 18.66 -3.97
CA PRO A 50 22.02 18.67 -3.22
C PRO A 50 21.88 18.87 -1.71
N ASN A 51 20.77 19.45 -1.25
CA ASN A 51 20.49 19.70 0.16
C ASN A 51 19.54 18.67 0.78
N VAL A 52 19.27 17.55 0.08
CA VAL A 52 18.41 16.48 0.60
C VAL A 52 19.04 15.85 1.85
N ARG A 53 18.23 15.63 2.86
CA ARG A 53 18.64 14.96 4.10
C ARG A 53 18.34 13.48 3.98
N THR A 54 19.35 12.64 4.04
CA THR A 54 19.21 11.18 3.89
C THR A 54 19.38 10.47 5.21
N PHE A 55 18.50 9.53 5.50
CA PHE A 55 18.52 8.68 6.68
C PHE A 55 18.37 7.22 6.25
N HIS A 56 18.93 6.31 7.04
CA HIS A 56 18.82 4.88 6.81
C HIS A 56 17.96 4.24 7.88
N HIS A 57 16.94 3.46 7.48
CA HIS A 57 16.15 2.63 8.37
C HIS A 57 15.75 1.32 7.67
N PRO A 58 16.15 0.15 8.20
CA PRO A 58 15.77 -1.14 7.61
C PRO A 58 14.25 -1.27 7.55
N PHE A 59 13.72 -1.74 6.42
CA PHE A 59 12.30 -1.89 6.22
C PHE A 59 11.73 -3.03 7.08
N GLN A 60 10.75 -2.74 7.92
CA GLN A 60 9.93 -3.71 8.63
C GLN A 60 8.51 -3.76 8.05
N ASP A 61 7.84 -2.62 8.01
CA ASP A 61 6.58 -2.39 7.32
C ASP A 61 6.41 -0.88 7.03
N PHE A 62 5.40 -0.52 6.23
CA PHE A 62 5.16 0.87 5.83
C PHE A 62 4.76 1.78 7.00
N GLY A 63 4.06 1.25 8.01
CA GLY A 63 3.66 2.02 9.18
C GLY A 63 4.87 2.34 10.07
N ASP A 64 5.71 1.34 10.33
CA ASP A 64 6.98 1.49 11.04
C ASP A 64 7.89 2.52 10.36
N GLN A 65 8.09 2.37 9.04
CA GLN A 65 8.94 3.26 8.25
C GLN A 65 8.52 4.73 8.34
N ARG A 66 7.20 5.00 8.28
CA ARG A 66 6.66 6.36 8.39
C ARG A 66 6.73 6.91 9.82
N ASN A 67 6.40 6.11 10.82
CA ASN A 67 6.52 6.53 12.22
C ASN A 67 7.97 6.82 12.59
N TRP A 68 8.89 5.94 12.19
CA TRP A 68 10.32 6.15 12.40
C TRP A 68 10.80 7.44 11.72
N ALA A 69 10.36 7.70 10.49
CA ALA A 69 10.69 8.93 9.79
C ALA A 69 10.24 10.18 10.55
N LEU A 70 9.02 10.19 11.08
CA LEU A 70 8.49 11.31 11.85
C LEU A 70 9.27 11.54 13.15
N ASP A 71 9.70 10.46 13.82
CA ASP A 71 10.32 10.53 15.14
C ASP A 71 11.82 10.80 15.09
N GLN A 72 12.53 10.26 14.08
CA GLN A 72 14.00 10.22 14.06
C GLN A 72 14.64 11.22 13.08
N THR A 73 13.91 11.74 12.09
CA THR A 73 14.50 12.62 11.09
C THR A 73 14.41 14.11 11.43
N ALA A 74 13.70 14.47 12.51
CA ALA A 74 13.47 15.84 12.93
C ALA A 74 13.01 16.75 11.75
N PRO A 75 11.78 16.57 11.24
CA PRO A 75 11.22 17.42 10.19
C PRO A 75 11.26 18.90 10.60
N ARG A 76 11.72 19.79 9.71
CA ARG A 76 11.95 21.21 10.05
C ARG A 76 10.67 22.03 10.10
N HIS A 77 9.64 21.58 9.42
CA HIS A 77 8.36 22.31 9.32
C HIS A 77 7.25 21.58 10.07
N GLU A 78 6.21 22.32 10.41
CA GLU A 78 5.01 21.78 11.06
C GLU A 78 4.24 20.85 10.10
N TRP A 79 4.13 21.23 8.84
CA TRP A 79 3.47 20.45 7.82
C TRP A 79 4.42 19.43 7.21
N VAL A 80 3.97 18.18 7.17
CA VAL A 80 4.70 17.04 6.58
C VAL A 80 3.89 16.47 5.43
N LEU A 81 4.54 16.30 4.28
CA LEU A 81 4.02 15.59 3.11
C LEU A 81 4.78 14.30 2.91
N PHE A 82 4.10 13.15 2.95
CA PHE A 82 4.68 11.90 2.49
C PHE A 82 4.43 11.71 1.00
N LEU A 83 5.50 11.37 0.27
CA LEU A 83 5.45 10.87 -1.10
C LEU A 83 6.25 9.57 -1.19
N ASP A 84 5.82 8.67 -2.06
CA ASP A 84 6.61 7.51 -2.42
C ASP A 84 7.53 7.88 -3.62
N ALA A 85 8.66 7.21 -3.78
CA ALA A 85 9.66 7.62 -4.78
C ALA A 85 9.16 7.54 -6.23
N ASP A 86 8.15 6.71 -6.50
CA ASP A 86 7.48 6.60 -7.79
C ASP A 86 6.30 7.58 -7.97
N GLU A 87 6.20 8.59 -7.08
CA GLU A 87 5.18 9.64 -7.15
C GLU A 87 5.79 11.00 -7.52
N ARG A 88 4.99 11.88 -8.12
CA ARG A 88 5.36 13.25 -8.53
C ARG A 88 4.31 14.23 -8.06
N CYS A 89 4.76 15.39 -7.56
CA CYS A 89 3.89 16.49 -7.16
C CYS A 89 3.81 17.52 -8.30
N PRO A 90 2.71 17.57 -9.10
CA PRO A 90 2.56 18.58 -10.14
C PRO A 90 2.51 20.00 -9.56
N PRO A 91 2.85 21.04 -10.35
CA PRO A 91 2.84 22.44 -9.89
C PRO A 91 1.49 22.90 -9.33
N GLU A 92 0.39 22.40 -9.89
CA GLU A 92 -0.97 22.70 -9.45
C GLU A 92 -1.23 22.18 -8.03
N LEU A 93 -0.77 20.94 -7.74
CA LEU A 93 -0.87 20.38 -6.40
C LEU A 93 0.02 21.14 -5.41
N ALA A 94 1.24 21.52 -5.80
CA ALA A 94 2.13 22.33 -4.97
C ALA A 94 1.49 23.67 -4.58
N ALA A 95 0.83 24.35 -5.53
CA ALA A 95 0.11 25.59 -5.28
C ALA A 95 -1.09 25.39 -4.34
N SER A 96 -1.85 24.31 -4.53
CA SER A 96 -2.99 23.96 -3.67
C SER A 96 -2.55 23.59 -2.24
N ILE A 97 -1.43 22.89 -2.08
CA ILE A 97 -0.83 22.62 -0.78
C ILE A 97 -0.46 23.94 -0.08
N GLN A 98 0.24 24.83 -0.79
CA GLN A 98 0.61 26.14 -0.23
C GLN A 98 -0.60 26.95 0.22
N THR A 99 -1.67 26.95 -0.57
CA THR A 99 -2.93 27.61 -0.24
C THR A 99 -3.59 26.97 0.99
N ALA A 100 -3.63 25.65 1.04
CA ALA A 100 -4.27 24.89 2.13
C ALA A 100 -3.60 25.13 3.48
N ILE A 101 -2.26 25.06 3.55
CA ILE A 101 -1.51 25.27 4.80
C ILE A 101 -1.45 26.73 5.26
N SER A 102 -1.78 27.67 4.38
CA SER A 102 -1.83 29.11 4.71
C SER A 102 -3.18 29.55 5.26
N ARG A 103 -4.20 28.69 5.23
CA ARG A 103 -5.53 28.98 5.78
C ARG A 103 -5.47 28.92 7.31
N ASP A 104 -6.08 29.92 7.94
CA ASP A 104 -6.36 29.85 9.37
C ASP A 104 -7.55 28.89 9.58
N SER A 105 -7.25 27.64 9.89
CA SER A 105 -8.22 26.57 10.08
C SER A 105 -7.75 25.57 11.14
N ASN A 106 -8.67 24.83 11.72
CA ASN A 106 -8.37 23.76 12.66
C ASN A 106 -8.04 22.42 11.98
N VAL A 107 -7.89 22.40 10.66
CA VAL A 107 -7.58 21.19 9.87
C VAL A 107 -6.16 20.74 10.17
N VAL A 108 -6.01 19.49 10.59
CA VAL A 108 -4.70 18.90 10.93
C VAL A 108 -4.13 18.03 9.81
N GLY A 109 -4.89 17.77 8.75
CA GLY A 109 -4.40 16.99 7.63
C GLY A 109 -5.32 17.00 6.42
N TYR A 110 -4.74 16.66 5.26
CA TYR A 110 -5.42 16.66 3.98
C TYR A 110 -5.26 15.32 3.27
N TYR A 111 -6.39 14.81 2.80
CA TYR A 111 -6.42 13.72 1.83
C TYR A 111 -6.04 14.24 0.46
N LEU A 112 -5.11 13.53 -0.19
CA LEU A 112 -4.73 13.74 -1.59
C LEU A 112 -5.16 12.54 -2.41
N CYS A 113 -5.51 12.74 -3.68
CA CYS A 113 -5.76 11.64 -4.61
C CYS A 113 -4.65 11.56 -5.66
N TYR A 114 -4.62 10.46 -6.43
CA TYR A 114 -3.54 10.24 -7.39
C TYR A 114 -4.02 9.72 -8.74
N LYS A 115 -3.26 10.07 -9.78
CA LYS A 115 -3.40 9.55 -11.14
C LYS A 115 -2.44 8.37 -11.32
N ASN A 116 -2.95 7.19 -11.62
CA ASN A 116 -2.10 6.06 -11.98
C ASN A 116 -1.70 6.11 -13.45
N PHE A 117 -0.39 6.05 -13.71
CA PHE A 117 0.15 5.96 -15.07
C PHE A 117 0.58 4.52 -15.38
N PHE A 118 0.18 4.04 -16.55
CA PHE A 118 0.57 2.75 -17.07
C PHE A 118 0.69 2.81 -18.60
N LEU A 119 1.79 2.28 -19.16
CA LEU A 119 2.12 2.34 -20.58
C LEU A 119 2.01 3.78 -21.15
N GLY A 120 2.53 4.75 -20.42
CA GLY A 120 2.53 6.17 -20.81
C GLY A 120 1.16 6.87 -20.75
N ARG A 121 0.12 6.26 -20.17
CA ARG A 121 -1.23 6.80 -20.10
C ARG A 121 -1.74 6.87 -18.67
N TRP A 122 -2.45 7.95 -18.35
CA TRP A 122 -3.27 8.03 -17.15
C TRP A 122 -4.46 7.06 -17.25
N LEU A 123 -4.54 6.09 -16.35
CA LEU A 123 -5.68 5.19 -16.21
C LEU A 123 -6.78 5.87 -15.41
N LYS A 124 -7.70 6.52 -16.08
CA LYS A 124 -8.73 7.35 -15.45
C LYS A 124 -9.88 6.53 -14.87
N ARG A 125 -10.21 5.41 -15.48
CA ARG A 125 -11.43 4.64 -15.20
C ARG A 125 -11.18 3.37 -14.38
N CYS A 126 -10.22 2.56 -14.80
CA CYS A 126 -10.00 1.24 -14.20
C CYS A 126 -9.22 1.26 -12.86
N THR A 127 -8.75 2.42 -12.39
CA THR A 127 -7.99 2.57 -11.13
C THR A 127 -8.82 3.09 -9.94
N ARG A 128 -10.15 3.17 -10.09
CA ARG A 128 -11.07 3.71 -9.05
C ARG A 128 -10.79 5.17 -8.67
N PHE A 129 -10.23 5.94 -9.59
CA PHE A 129 -10.01 7.37 -9.35
C PHE A 129 -11.34 8.11 -9.01
N PRO A 130 -11.34 9.06 -8.03
CA PRO A 130 -10.25 9.40 -7.13
C PRO A 130 -10.09 8.36 -6.00
N THR A 131 -8.83 8.00 -5.67
CA THR A 131 -8.50 7.22 -4.49
C THR A 131 -7.76 8.12 -3.52
N TRP A 132 -8.30 8.31 -2.35
CA TRP A 132 -7.83 9.27 -1.36
C TRP A 132 -6.90 8.63 -0.35
N GLN A 133 -5.80 9.32 -0.03
CA GLN A 133 -4.82 8.93 0.99
C GLN A 133 -4.45 10.15 1.83
N LEU A 134 -4.35 10.00 3.14
CA LEU A 134 -3.87 11.05 4.03
C LEU A 134 -2.35 11.20 3.85
N ARG A 135 -1.94 12.25 3.14
CA ARG A 135 -0.54 12.45 2.73
C ARG A 135 0.09 13.71 3.31
N LEU A 136 -0.70 14.78 3.48
CA LEU A 136 -0.26 16.06 4.05
C LEU A 136 -0.91 16.24 5.43
N PHE A 137 -0.11 16.50 6.46
CA PHE A 137 -0.63 16.65 7.82
C PHE A 137 0.35 17.40 8.75
N GLN A 138 -0.16 17.90 9.87
CA GLN A 138 0.65 18.52 10.90
C GLN A 138 1.40 17.46 11.69
N ARG A 139 2.67 17.74 11.96
CA ARG A 139 3.55 16.87 12.73
C ARG A 139 2.99 16.62 14.13
N GLY A 140 2.92 15.35 14.53
CA GLY A 140 2.35 14.92 15.81
C GLY A 140 0.89 14.52 15.76
N GLU A 141 0.14 14.91 14.71
CA GLU A 141 -1.30 14.66 14.60
C GLU A 141 -1.64 13.30 13.96
N VAL A 142 -0.69 12.68 13.27
CA VAL A 142 -0.93 11.42 12.54
C VAL A 142 0.10 10.37 12.96
N ARG A 143 -0.38 9.14 13.15
CA ARG A 143 0.42 7.93 13.32
C ARG A 143 -0.06 6.86 12.36
N TYR A 144 0.76 5.86 12.17
CA TYR A 144 0.51 4.76 11.23
C TYR A 144 0.48 3.43 11.96
N GLU A 145 -0.50 2.59 11.60
CA GLU A 145 -0.60 1.20 12.05
C GLU A 145 -0.50 0.26 10.86
N LYS A 146 0.12 -0.90 11.05
CA LYS A 146 0.19 -1.95 10.03
C LYS A 146 -1.21 -2.47 9.70
N MET A 147 -1.52 -2.59 8.41
CA MET A 147 -2.77 -3.18 7.93
C MET A 147 -2.55 -3.97 6.64
N GLY A 148 -2.54 -5.31 6.73
CA GLY A 148 -2.20 -6.18 5.61
C GLY A 148 -0.78 -5.90 5.11
N HIS A 149 -0.60 -5.74 3.80
CA HIS A 149 0.66 -5.30 3.19
C HIS A 149 0.87 -3.78 3.27
N GLY A 150 -0.14 -3.02 3.67
CA GLY A 150 -0.09 -1.55 3.75
C GLY A 150 -0.16 -1.05 5.18
N GLN A 151 -0.78 0.09 5.32
CA GLN A 151 -0.90 0.82 6.58
C GLN A 151 -2.28 1.47 6.72
N ARG A 152 -2.59 1.88 7.93
CA ARG A 152 -3.74 2.72 8.26
C ARG A 152 -3.25 3.95 9.02
N GLU A 153 -3.73 5.11 8.63
CA GLU A 153 -3.52 6.37 9.33
C GLU A 153 -4.45 6.46 10.53
N VAL A 154 -3.92 6.92 11.66
CA VAL A 154 -4.64 7.16 12.92
C VAL A 154 -4.48 8.62 13.31
N THR A 155 -5.58 9.32 13.41
CA THR A 155 -5.66 10.72 13.85
C THR A 155 -7.01 10.99 14.52
N ALA A 156 -7.05 11.96 15.42
CA ALA A 156 -8.27 12.44 16.05
C ALA A 156 -8.67 13.85 15.57
N GLY A 157 -7.78 14.54 14.85
CA GLY A 157 -8.03 15.89 14.38
C GLY A 157 -8.88 15.98 13.11
N PRO A 158 -9.43 17.16 12.79
CA PRO A 158 -10.21 17.37 11.58
C PRO A 158 -9.38 17.24 10.31
N LEU A 159 -9.93 16.58 9.30
CA LEU A 159 -9.30 16.35 8.01
C LEU A 159 -10.11 17.00 6.89
N ASP A 160 -9.44 17.41 5.82
CA ASP A 160 -10.04 17.99 4.61
C ASP A 160 -9.41 17.36 3.35
N TYR A 161 -9.77 17.81 2.18
CA TYR A 161 -9.36 17.26 0.89
C TYR A 161 -8.69 18.34 0.04
N ILE A 162 -7.68 17.94 -0.74
CA ILE A 162 -7.11 18.72 -1.84
C ILE A 162 -7.39 17.95 -3.12
N ASP A 163 -8.18 18.54 -4.02
CA ASP A 163 -8.69 17.87 -5.22
C ASP A 163 -7.64 17.67 -6.32
N GLU A 164 -6.57 18.47 -6.34
CA GLU A 164 -5.47 18.32 -7.28
C GLU A 164 -4.68 17.04 -6.99
N PRO A 165 -4.60 16.12 -7.96
CA PRO A 165 -3.95 14.84 -7.75
C PRO A 165 -2.43 14.93 -7.92
N TYR A 166 -1.70 14.06 -7.20
CA TYR A 166 -0.32 13.72 -7.57
C TYR A 166 -0.29 12.63 -8.64
N ASP A 167 0.84 12.52 -9.35
CA ASP A 167 1.05 11.51 -10.39
C ASP A 167 1.78 10.30 -9.79
N HIS A 168 1.31 9.07 -10.07
CA HIS A 168 1.88 7.82 -9.57
C HIS A 168 2.30 6.91 -10.71
N TYR A 169 3.57 6.55 -10.74
CA TYR A 169 4.23 5.76 -11.77
C TYR A 169 4.59 4.35 -11.28
N GLY A 170 3.65 3.65 -10.64
CA GLY A 170 3.87 2.35 -10.01
C GLY A 170 4.36 1.22 -10.94
N PHE A 171 4.51 1.48 -12.25
CA PHE A 171 5.09 0.58 -13.25
C PHE A 171 6.43 1.06 -13.81
N SER A 172 7.05 2.07 -13.24
CA SER A 172 8.32 2.64 -13.72
C SER A 172 9.46 1.64 -13.77
N GLN A 173 9.48 0.68 -12.84
CA GLN A 173 10.44 -0.43 -12.80
C GLN A 173 10.02 -1.64 -13.68
N GLY A 174 8.96 -1.47 -14.48
CA GLY A 174 8.47 -2.48 -15.40
C GLY A 174 7.42 -3.43 -14.82
N VAL A 175 6.71 -4.12 -15.74
CA VAL A 175 5.61 -5.03 -15.39
C VAL A 175 6.11 -6.24 -14.61
N ALA A 176 7.30 -6.76 -14.92
CA ALA A 176 7.88 -7.91 -14.21
C ALA A 176 8.10 -7.60 -12.71
N HIS A 177 8.65 -6.42 -12.41
CA HIS A 177 8.83 -5.94 -11.03
C HIS A 177 7.47 -5.80 -10.32
N TRP A 178 6.51 -5.19 -10.99
CA TRP A 178 5.14 -5.04 -10.47
C TRP A 178 4.51 -6.40 -10.13
N ILE A 179 4.63 -7.40 -11.01
CA ILE A 179 4.11 -8.76 -10.78
C ILE A 179 4.79 -9.41 -9.57
N ALA A 180 6.13 -9.33 -9.46
CA ALA A 180 6.87 -9.91 -8.35
C ALA A 180 6.43 -9.29 -7.01
N ARG A 181 6.33 -7.96 -6.93
CA ARG A 181 5.86 -7.23 -5.75
C ARG A 181 4.42 -7.62 -5.38
N HIS A 182 3.52 -7.69 -6.35
CA HIS A 182 2.13 -8.07 -6.12
C HIS A 182 1.94 -9.55 -5.78
N ASN A 183 2.87 -10.41 -6.21
CA ASN A 183 2.91 -11.79 -5.74
C ASN A 183 3.18 -11.87 -4.22
N THR A 184 4.10 -11.06 -3.70
CA THR A 184 4.36 -10.94 -2.26
C THR A 184 3.14 -10.37 -1.53
N TYR A 185 2.59 -9.24 -2.01
CA TYR A 185 1.41 -8.61 -1.42
C TYR A 185 0.21 -9.56 -1.35
N SER A 186 -0.03 -10.37 -2.40
CA SER A 186 -1.13 -11.34 -2.37
C SER A 186 -1.00 -12.38 -1.25
N SER A 187 0.22 -12.70 -0.80
CA SER A 187 0.45 -13.60 0.35
C SER A 187 0.12 -12.93 1.69
N GLU A 188 0.45 -11.66 1.85
CA GLU A 188 0.16 -10.88 3.06
C GLU A 188 -1.33 -10.53 3.19
N GLU A 189 -2.01 -10.28 2.07
CA GLU A 189 -3.43 -9.94 2.04
C GLU A 189 -4.37 -11.10 2.40
N ILE A 190 -3.92 -12.36 2.30
CA ILE A 190 -4.74 -13.53 2.69
C ILE A 190 -5.21 -13.43 4.14
N GLY A 191 -4.32 -13.01 5.07
CA GLY A 191 -4.67 -12.84 6.47
C GLY A 191 -5.75 -11.78 6.68
N LEU A 192 -5.67 -10.65 5.99
CA LEU A 192 -6.69 -9.61 6.02
C LEU A 192 -8.02 -10.09 5.41
N LEU A 193 -7.95 -10.89 4.35
CA LEU A 193 -9.15 -11.45 3.73
C LEU A 193 -9.90 -12.40 4.69
N ASP A 194 -9.16 -13.23 5.44
CA ASP A 194 -9.74 -14.10 6.48
C ASP A 194 -10.43 -13.27 7.57
N GLN A 195 -9.80 -12.22 8.05
CA GLN A 195 -10.39 -11.30 9.03
C GLN A 195 -11.69 -10.68 8.51
N LEU A 196 -11.68 -10.14 7.27
CA LEU A 196 -12.88 -9.55 6.65
C LEU A 196 -14.02 -10.54 6.45
N ARG A 197 -13.72 -11.84 6.24
CA ARG A 197 -14.73 -12.90 6.16
C ARG A 197 -15.33 -13.25 7.53
N GLN A 198 -14.58 -13.12 8.61
CA GLN A 198 -15.04 -13.40 9.96
C GLN A 198 -15.84 -12.23 10.58
N GLU A 199 -15.54 -10.98 10.17
CA GLU A 199 -16.27 -9.81 10.67
C GLU A 199 -17.76 -9.88 10.29
N PRO A 200 -18.68 -9.51 11.20
CA PRO A 200 -20.12 -9.55 10.90
C PRO A 200 -20.47 -8.59 9.75
N LEU A 201 -21.40 -9.02 8.89
CA LEU A 201 -21.97 -8.18 7.84
C LEU A 201 -23.17 -7.43 8.40
N THR A 202 -23.03 -6.12 8.50
CA THR A 202 -24.14 -5.24 8.87
C THR A 202 -24.55 -4.46 7.61
N LEU A 203 -25.56 -4.94 6.90
CA LEU A 203 -26.00 -4.32 5.64
C LEU A 203 -26.49 -2.87 5.83
N SER A 204 -26.94 -2.50 7.02
CA SER A 204 -27.28 -1.12 7.37
C SER A 204 -26.08 -0.16 7.20
N ASP A 205 -24.83 -0.65 7.31
CA ASP A 205 -23.63 0.15 7.12
C ASP A 205 -23.50 0.68 5.69
N LEU A 206 -24.17 0.05 4.71
CA LEU A 206 -24.22 0.55 3.33
C LEU A 206 -25.01 1.85 3.20
N TRP A 207 -25.99 2.06 4.07
CA TRP A 207 -26.95 3.16 3.98
C TRP A 207 -26.68 4.27 4.99
N ASN A 208 -26.25 3.91 6.18
CA ASN A 208 -26.14 4.80 7.34
C ASN A 208 -24.71 5.16 7.71
N ALA A 209 -23.70 4.41 7.21
CA ALA A 209 -22.31 4.66 7.53
C ALA A 209 -21.73 5.83 6.70
N ASP A 210 -20.72 6.46 7.26
CA ASP A 210 -19.86 7.39 6.53
C ASP A 210 -19.13 6.70 5.34
N HIS A 211 -18.35 7.45 4.59
CA HIS A 211 -17.61 6.93 3.44
C HIS A 211 -16.68 5.76 3.82
N VAL A 212 -16.03 5.84 4.99
CA VAL A 212 -15.10 4.81 5.47
C VAL A 212 -15.86 3.52 5.83
N GLY A 213 -16.95 3.64 6.57
CA GLY A 213 -17.81 2.51 6.96
C GLY A 213 -18.39 1.80 5.74
N ARG A 214 -18.93 2.56 4.76
CA ARG A 214 -19.42 1.99 3.50
C ARG A 214 -18.33 1.23 2.74
N THR A 215 -17.13 1.80 2.64
CA THR A 215 -15.99 1.15 1.98
C THR A 215 -15.60 -0.14 2.69
N ARG A 216 -15.60 -0.16 4.03
CA ARG A 216 -15.32 -1.37 4.83
C ARG A 216 -16.39 -2.43 4.62
N CYS A 217 -17.67 -2.06 4.65
CA CYS A 217 -18.77 -2.98 4.36
C CYS A 217 -18.66 -3.59 2.95
N MET A 218 -18.38 -2.77 1.93
CA MET A 218 -18.15 -3.24 0.56
C MET A 218 -16.98 -4.23 0.46
N LYS A 219 -15.89 -3.99 1.18
CA LYS A 219 -14.74 -4.92 1.25
C LYS A 219 -15.16 -6.26 1.88
N ARG A 220 -15.96 -6.26 2.95
CA ARG A 220 -16.49 -7.49 3.59
C ARG A 220 -17.41 -8.28 2.66
N ILE A 221 -18.28 -7.60 1.91
CA ILE A 221 -19.13 -8.23 0.88
C ILE A 221 -18.25 -8.84 -0.20
N ALA A 222 -17.33 -8.06 -0.77
CA ALA A 222 -16.43 -8.52 -1.82
C ALA A 222 -15.58 -9.73 -1.40
N ALA A 223 -15.16 -9.81 -0.12
CA ALA A 223 -14.40 -10.92 0.42
C ALA A 223 -15.18 -12.26 0.40
N ARG A 224 -16.53 -12.21 0.40
CA ARG A 224 -17.42 -13.38 0.42
C ARG A 224 -17.98 -13.76 -0.94
N LEU A 225 -17.76 -12.92 -1.98
CA LEU A 225 -18.33 -13.18 -3.30
C LEU A 225 -17.73 -14.45 -3.93
N PRO A 226 -18.56 -15.35 -4.47
CA PRO A 226 -18.08 -16.40 -5.35
C PRO A 226 -17.50 -15.76 -6.62
N PHE A 227 -16.50 -16.40 -7.24
CA PHE A 227 -15.84 -15.89 -8.45
C PHE A 227 -15.32 -14.45 -8.34
N ARG A 228 -14.94 -14.03 -7.13
CA ARG A 228 -14.44 -12.68 -6.82
C ARG A 228 -13.47 -12.11 -7.87
N PRO A 229 -12.49 -12.87 -8.43
CA PRO A 229 -11.59 -12.34 -9.47
C PRO A 229 -12.34 -11.85 -10.70
N LEU A 230 -13.30 -12.63 -11.20
CA LEU A 230 -14.11 -12.26 -12.37
C LEU A 230 -15.03 -11.08 -12.08
N VAL A 231 -15.68 -11.08 -10.92
CA VAL A 231 -16.52 -9.95 -10.48
C VAL A 231 -15.70 -8.67 -10.42
N GLY A 232 -14.48 -8.71 -9.88
CA GLY A 232 -13.56 -7.59 -9.84
C GLY A 232 -13.17 -7.08 -11.23
N PHE A 233 -12.87 -8.00 -12.16
CA PHE A 233 -12.58 -7.66 -13.56
C PHE A 233 -13.76 -6.96 -14.23
N PHE A 234 -14.96 -7.54 -14.21
CA PHE A 234 -16.15 -6.94 -14.81
C PHE A 234 -16.52 -5.61 -14.17
N TYR A 235 -16.35 -5.48 -12.86
CA TYR A 235 -16.55 -4.22 -12.17
C TYR A 235 -15.59 -3.13 -12.70
N LEU A 236 -14.29 -3.38 -12.81
CA LEU A 236 -13.31 -2.39 -13.27
C LEU A 236 -13.44 -2.14 -14.77
N TYR A 237 -13.53 -3.19 -15.58
CA TYR A 237 -13.48 -3.04 -17.03
C TYR A 237 -14.81 -2.56 -17.62
N ILE A 238 -15.94 -3.12 -17.18
CA ILE A 238 -17.27 -2.78 -17.71
C ILE A 238 -17.94 -1.68 -16.88
N TRP A 239 -18.18 -1.92 -15.58
CA TRP A 239 -18.97 -0.99 -14.77
C TRP A 239 -18.28 0.37 -14.58
N LYS A 240 -17.00 0.36 -14.27
CA LYS A 240 -16.17 1.58 -14.18
C LYS A 240 -15.74 2.11 -15.55
N ARG A 241 -16.15 1.46 -16.62
CA ARG A 241 -15.83 1.81 -18.02
C ARG A 241 -14.33 1.80 -18.30
N GLY A 242 -13.57 0.87 -17.69
CA GLY A 242 -12.13 0.73 -17.90
C GLY A 242 -11.74 0.49 -19.37
N PHE A 243 -12.66 0.01 -20.21
CA PHE A 243 -12.47 -0.11 -21.67
C PHE A 243 -12.21 1.25 -22.33
N LEU A 244 -12.64 2.37 -21.73
CA LEU A 244 -12.34 3.72 -22.25
C LEU A 244 -10.88 4.13 -22.03
N ASP A 245 -10.14 3.45 -21.13
CA ASP A 245 -8.71 3.63 -20.97
C ASP A 245 -7.89 2.90 -22.07
N GLY A 246 -8.58 2.27 -23.03
CA GLY A 246 -7.99 1.60 -24.20
C GLY A 246 -7.26 0.30 -23.83
N SER A 247 -6.24 -0.05 -24.62
CA SER A 247 -5.44 -1.28 -24.40
C SER A 247 -4.74 -1.28 -23.05
N ALA A 248 -4.25 -0.15 -22.59
CA ALA A 248 -3.63 -0.01 -21.26
C ALA A 248 -4.62 -0.35 -20.15
N GLY A 249 -5.88 0.12 -20.26
CA GLY A 249 -6.94 -0.22 -19.31
C GLY A 249 -7.26 -1.71 -19.28
N LEU A 250 -7.34 -2.37 -20.45
CA LEU A 250 -7.54 -3.83 -20.52
C LEU A 250 -6.39 -4.58 -19.85
N MET A 251 -5.13 -4.24 -20.18
CA MET A 251 -3.96 -4.91 -19.62
C MET A 251 -3.87 -4.72 -18.11
N PHE A 252 -4.17 -3.52 -17.62
CA PHE A 252 -4.22 -3.27 -16.17
C PHE A 252 -5.32 -4.11 -15.48
N CYS A 253 -6.53 -4.19 -16.08
CA CYS A 253 -7.60 -5.03 -15.54
C CYS A 253 -7.23 -6.51 -15.52
N LEU A 254 -6.49 -7.00 -16.53
CA LEU A 254 -5.97 -8.38 -16.57
C LEU A 254 -4.91 -8.62 -15.48
N LEU A 255 -4.00 -7.67 -15.25
CA LEU A 255 -3.04 -7.75 -14.15
C LEU A 255 -3.74 -7.79 -12.77
N ARG A 256 -4.78 -6.99 -12.59
CA ARG A 256 -5.61 -7.01 -11.36
C ARG A 256 -6.37 -8.33 -11.20
N LEU A 257 -6.90 -8.88 -12.28
CA LEU A 257 -7.53 -10.20 -12.29
C LEU A 257 -6.54 -11.30 -11.86
N THR A 258 -5.31 -11.27 -12.40
CA THR A 258 -4.25 -12.23 -12.05
C THR A 258 -3.90 -12.12 -10.56
N HIS A 259 -3.76 -10.92 -10.02
CA HIS A 259 -3.51 -10.71 -8.59
C HIS A 259 -4.63 -11.31 -7.73
N GLU A 260 -5.90 -11.10 -8.08
CA GLU A 260 -7.04 -11.67 -7.37
C GLU A 260 -7.08 -13.22 -7.47
N ILE A 261 -6.67 -13.80 -8.61
CA ILE A 261 -6.52 -15.25 -8.78
C ILE A 261 -5.42 -15.78 -7.85
N HIS A 262 -4.26 -15.10 -7.77
CA HIS A 262 -3.20 -15.49 -6.83
C HIS A 262 -3.72 -15.56 -5.39
N MET A 263 -4.51 -14.58 -4.96
CA MET A 263 -5.09 -14.59 -3.61
C MET A 263 -6.02 -15.78 -3.38
N VAL A 264 -6.89 -16.09 -4.35
CA VAL A 264 -7.81 -17.23 -4.23
C VAL A 264 -7.07 -18.57 -4.16
N VAL A 265 -6.07 -18.77 -5.03
CA VAL A 265 -5.29 -20.02 -5.08
C VAL A 265 -4.47 -20.20 -3.81
N LYS A 266 -3.74 -19.17 -3.37
CA LYS A 266 -2.96 -19.20 -2.14
C LYS A 266 -3.82 -19.42 -0.89
N GLN A 267 -5.03 -18.86 -0.86
CA GLN A 267 -6.00 -19.10 0.21
C GLN A 267 -6.42 -20.58 0.25
N ALA A 268 -6.75 -21.15 -0.91
CA ALA A 268 -7.13 -22.56 -1.00
C ALA A 268 -5.99 -23.50 -0.57
N GLU A 269 -4.75 -23.20 -0.96
CA GLU A 269 -3.54 -23.92 -0.53
C GLU A 269 -3.38 -23.89 1.00
N LYS A 270 -3.48 -22.69 1.62
CA LYS A 270 -3.41 -22.51 3.07
C LYS A 270 -4.45 -23.37 3.81
N GLU A 271 -5.70 -23.37 3.32
CA GLU A 271 -6.78 -24.15 3.89
C GLU A 271 -6.55 -25.67 3.73
N ALA A 272 -6.00 -26.12 2.60
CA ALA A 272 -5.65 -27.52 2.35
C ALA A 272 -4.54 -28.00 3.30
N ILE A 273 -3.49 -27.21 3.45
CA ILE A 273 -2.37 -27.51 4.37
C ILE A 273 -2.87 -27.58 5.83
N SER A 274 -3.73 -26.64 6.24
CA SER A 274 -4.31 -26.63 7.59
C SER A 274 -5.14 -27.90 7.87
N ARG A 275 -5.96 -28.34 6.90
CA ARG A 275 -6.75 -29.59 7.01
C ARG A 275 -5.85 -30.81 7.11
N GLN A 276 -4.77 -30.90 6.31
CA GLN A 276 -3.82 -32.01 6.40
C GLN A 276 -3.13 -32.08 7.77
N ARG A 277 -2.67 -30.95 8.31
CA ARG A 277 -2.04 -30.90 9.64
C ARG A 277 -3.01 -31.34 10.75
N SER A 278 -4.27 -30.90 10.70
CA SER A 278 -5.29 -31.33 11.65
C SER A 278 -5.58 -32.82 11.57
N ALA A 279 -5.63 -33.40 10.38
CA ALA A 279 -5.82 -34.83 10.18
C ALA A 279 -4.67 -35.66 10.75
N ILE A 280 -3.42 -35.20 10.54
CA ILE A 280 -2.22 -35.88 11.09
C ILE A 280 -2.21 -35.82 12.62
N SER A 281 -2.58 -34.68 13.22
CA SER A 281 -2.60 -34.51 14.68
C SER A 281 -3.70 -35.34 15.38
N GLN A 282 -4.71 -35.77 14.64
CA GLN A 282 -5.80 -36.63 15.16
C GLN A 282 -5.57 -38.13 14.93
N GLN A 283 -4.48 -38.56 14.26
CA GLN A 283 -4.14 -39.94 14.15
C GLN A 283 -3.69 -40.49 15.54
N PRO A 284 -4.30 -41.55 16.04
CA PRO A 284 -3.86 -42.18 17.29
C PRO A 284 -2.41 -42.65 17.11
N LEU A 285 -1.57 -42.35 18.10
CA LEU A 285 -0.25 -42.95 18.18
C LEU A 285 -0.38 -44.44 18.04
N LEU A 286 0.22 -45.02 17.01
CA LEU A 286 0.29 -46.48 16.89
C LEU A 286 0.96 -47.01 18.18
N PRO A 287 0.40 -48.04 18.84
CA PRO A 287 1.02 -48.63 20.01
C PRO A 287 2.43 -49.06 19.60
N GLU A 288 3.43 -48.65 20.38
CA GLU A 288 4.81 -49.11 20.19
C GLU A 288 4.81 -50.64 20.20
N SER A 289 5.21 -51.25 19.10
CA SER A 289 5.41 -52.68 19.02
C SER A 289 6.46 -53.05 20.08
N PRO A 290 6.18 -53.96 21.01
CA PRO A 290 7.20 -54.35 21.97
C PRO A 290 8.41 -54.89 21.22
N LEU A 291 9.57 -54.33 21.50
CA LEU A 291 10.85 -54.82 20.96
C LEU A 291 10.96 -56.31 21.27
N PRO A 292 11.34 -57.16 20.29
CA PRO A 292 11.55 -58.57 20.56
C PRO A 292 12.67 -58.71 21.61
N VAL A 293 12.32 -59.25 22.77
CA VAL A 293 13.28 -59.61 23.77
C VAL A 293 14.13 -60.78 23.18
N SER A 294 15.31 -60.43 22.66
CA SER A 294 16.28 -61.43 22.22
C SER A 294 16.67 -62.27 23.41
N ALA A 295 16.29 -63.54 23.35
CA ALA A 295 16.67 -64.53 24.29
C ALA A 295 18.20 -64.68 24.33
N LEU A 296 18.80 -64.05 25.34
CA LEU A 296 20.11 -64.48 25.80
C LEU A 296 19.93 -65.78 26.65
N SER A 297 20.00 -66.96 26.01
CA SER A 297 20.13 -68.20 26.68
C SER A 297 21.45 -68.88 26.27
N ARG A 298 22.35 -68.92 27.23
CA ARG A 298 23.21 -70.02 27.62
C ARG A 298 24.08 -70.67 26.54
N SER A 299 25.36 -70.47 26.64
CA SER A 299 26.32 -71.56 27.18
C SER A 299 27.69 -70.92 27.22
#